data_c77447af98f18721dfa9d08f43a2be5b
#
_entry.id   c77447af98f18721dfa9d08f43a2be5b
#
_cell.length_a   1.000
_cell.length_b   1.000
_cell.length_c   1.000
_cell.angle_alpha   90.00
_cell.angle_beta   90.00
_cell.angle_gamma   90.00
#
_symmetry.space_group_name_H-M   'P 1'
#
loop_
_entity.id
_entity.type
_entity.pdbx_description
1 polymer ?
#
loop_
_entity_poly.entity_id
_entity_poly.type
_entity_poly.pdbx_seq_one_letter_code
_entity_poly.pdbx_strand_id
1 'polypeptide(L)'
;GVSDIDHVVLVGGSTRMPAVKELVKELTGGKEANQSVNPDEVVAVGAAVQSGVIKGDRKDVLLIDVTPLSLGIETKGGIMTKLIERNTAIPTKRSEVFSTAEDNQPSVLIQVYQGEREFARDNKPLGTFELTGIAPAPRGVPQIEVTFDIDANGIVHVSAKDKGTGKEQSMTITGGSGLPKDEIDRMVKEAEAHEAEDKKRKEDAEARNQAEAFAYQTEKLVNDNKDKLSDDVAKEVTEKVNALKEALKGEDTEAVKTAQSELMTSAQKIGQALYAQQGAEGAAAGAAGAAGAGAAAGSSDDDVVDAEVVDDDDKDNK
;
A
#
# COMPACT_ATOMS: atom_id res chain seq x y z
N GLY A 1 -1.11 -27.02 -10.74
CA GLY A 1 -0.27 -28.22 -10.90
C GLY A 1 -0.38 -28.79 -12.31
N VAL A 2 0.30 -29.91 -12.62
CA VAL A 2 0.26 -30.54 -13.96
C VAL A 2 -1.17 -30.96 -14.36
N SER A 3 -2.01 -31.26 -13.39
CA SER A 3 -3.46 -31.57 -13.59
C SER A 3 -4.24 -30.40 -14.17
N ASP A 4 -3.79 -29.16 -13.92
CA ASP A 4 -4.52 -27.93 -14.28
C ASP A 4 -4.19 -27.44 -15.71
N ILE A 5 -3.31 -28.16 -16.43
CA ILE A 5 -2.95 -27.87 -17.82
C ILE A 5 -3.98 -28.55 -18.71
N ASP A 6 -4.79 -27.79 -19.47
CA ASP A 6 -5.75 -28.32 -20.42
C ASP A 6 -5.10 -28.69 -21.76
N HIS A 7 -4.26 -27.81 -22.28
CA HIS A 7 -3.62 -27.96 -23.58
C HIS A 7 -2.15 -27.61 -23.55
N VAL A 8 -1.34 -28.32 -24.34
CA VAL A 8 0.07 -28.01 -24.60
C VAL A 8 0.22 -27.66 -26.07
N VAL A 9 0.70 -26.46 -26.36
CA VAL A 9 0.94 -25.98 -27.72
C VAL A 9 2.43 -25.75 -27.92
N LEU A 10 3.03 -26.39 -28.92
CA LEU A 10 4.46 -26.24 -29.24
C LEU A 10 4.62 -25.21 -30.36
N VAL A 11 5.59 -24.28 -30.18
CA VAL A 11 5.87 -23.18 -31.10
C VAL A 11 7.35 -23.15 -31.44
N GLY A 12 7.65 -22.87 -32.70
CA GLY A 12 9.00 -22.77 -33.24
C GLY A 12 9.55 -24.09 -33.81
N GLY A 13 10.46 -24.00 -34.79
CA GLY A 13 11.00 -25.13 -35.53
C GLY A 13 11.69 -26.19 -34.68
N SER A 14 12.33 -25.80 -33.56
CA SER A 14 12.99 -26.73 -32.63
C SER A 14 12.00 -27.72 -31.95
N THR A 15 10.71 -27.41 -31.92
CA THR A 15 9.67 -28.27 -31.34
C THR A 15 9.32 -29.45 -32.27
N ARG A 16 9.87 -29.50 -33.48
CA ARG A 16 9.74 -30.65 -34.36
C ARG A 16 10.60 -31.85 -33.92
N MET A 17 11.58 -31.63 -33.03
CA MET A 17 12.42 -32.69 -32.52
C MET A 17 11.59 -33.68 -31.68
N PRO A 18 11.69 -34.99 -31.97
CA PRO A 18 10.95 -36.01 -31.18
C PRO A 18 11.20 -35.93 -29.66
N ALA A 19 12.47 -35.70 -29.28
CA ALA A 19 12.87 -35.59 -27.89
C ALA A 19 12.12 -34.47 -27.12
N VAL A 20 11.77 -33.35 -27.78
CA VAL A 20 10.99 -32.28 -27.20
C VAL A 20 9.55 -32.73 -26.92
N LYS A 21 8.95 -33.48 -27.85
CA LYS A 21 7.60 -34.02 -27.68
C LYS A 21 7.55 -35.08 -26.56
N GLU A 22 8.56 -35.94 -26.47
CA GLU A 22 8.67 -36.95 -25.43
C GLU A 22 8.83 -36.29 -24.05
N LEU A 23 9.70 -35.28 -23.94
CA LEU A 23 9.92 -34.53 -22.70
C LEU A 23 8.62 -33.83 -22.26
N VAL A 24 7.88 -33.20 -23.16
CA VAL A 24 6.60 -32.56 -22.83
C VAL A 24 5.60 -33.58 -22.31
N LYS A 25 5.51 -34.75 -22.94
CA LYS A 25 4.63 -35.83 -22.50
C LYS A 25 5.01 -36.36 -21.13
N GLU A 26 6.30 -36.50 -20.84
CA GLU A 26 6.81 -36.88 -19.54
C GLU A 26 6.44 -35.84 -18.45
N LEU A 27 6.76 -34.55 -18.70
CA LEU A 27 6.53 -33.46 -17.74
C LEU A 27 5.06 -33.15 -17.48
N THR A 28 4.17 -33.45 -18.43
CA THR A 28 2.73 -33.17 -18.32
C THR A 28 1.89 -34.39 -17.93
N GLY A 29 2.53 -35.47 -17.47
CA GLY A 29 1.81 -36.67 -17.04
C GLY A 29 1.10 -37.41 -18.17
N GLY A 30 1.68 -37.40 -19.37
CA GLY A 30 1.19 -38.15 -20.54
C GLY A 30 0.36 -37.33 -21.52
N LYS A 31 0.18 -36.00 -21.32
CA LYS A 31 -0.55 -35.14 -22.26
C LYS A 31 0.25 -34.96 -23.54
N GLU A 32 -0.43 -35.13 -24.67
CA GLU A 32 0.18 -34.91 -25.97
C GLU A 32 0.07 -33.44 -26.39
N ALA A 33 1.14 -32.92 -27.02
CA ALA A 33 1.12 -31.58 -27.55
C ALA A 33 0.11 -31.44 -28.69
N ASN A 34 -0.62 -30.33 -28.70
CA ASN A 34 -1.55 -30.00 -29.79
C ASN A 34 -0.78 -29.82 -31.11
N GLN A 35 -1.17 -30.58 -32.13
CA GLN A 35 -0.55 -30.56 -33.46
C GLN A 35 -1.44 -29.88 -34.51
N SER A 36 -2.53 -29.23 -34.11
CA SER A 36 -3.46 -28.55 -35.02
C SER A 36 -2.90 -27.27 -35.67
N VAL A 37 -1.81 -26.74 -35.11
CA VAL A 37 -1.16 -25.53 -35.61
C VAL A 37 0.25 -25.84 -36.12
N ASN A 38 0.64 -25.21 -37.23
CA ASN A 38 2.00 -25.31 -37.74
C ASN A 38 2.95 -24.50 -36.83
N PRO A 39 3.90 -25.14 -36.14
CA PRO A 39 4.79 -24.47 -35.21
C PRO A 39 5.70 -23.41 -35.84
N ASP A 40 5.93 -23.46 -37.16
CA ASP A 40 6.76 -22.47 -37.87
C ASP A 40 5.97 -21.22 -38.24
N GLU A 41 4.68 -21.33 -38.46
CA GLU A 41 3.80 -20.25 -38.97
C GLU A 41 2.91 -19.65 -37.90
N VAL A 42 2.69 -20.34 -36.79
CA VAL A 42 1.71 -19.96 -35.78
C VAL A 42 1.93 -18.56 -35.21
N VAL A 43 3.18 -18.11 -35.09
CA VAL A 43 3.50 -16.76 -34.60
C VAL A 43 3.06 -15.70 -35.61
N ALA A 44 3.32 -15.93 -36.93
CA ALA A 44 2.89 -15.00 -37.98
C ALA A 44 1.35 -14.96 -38.11
N VAL A 45 0.70 -16.11 -37.98
CA VAL A 45 -0.77 -16.22 -37.99
C VAL A 45 -1.34 -15.51 -36.76
N GLY A 46 -0.75 -15.72 -35.58
CA GLY A 46 -1.15 -15.04 -34.34
C GLY A 46 -1.00 -13.52 -34.44
N ALA A 47 0.09 -13.03 -35.01
CA ALA A 47 0.30 -11.60 -35.25
C ALA A 47 -0.74 -11.01 -36.22
N ALA A 48 -1.12 -11.74 -37.25
CA ALA A 48 -2.18 -11.32 -38.18
C ALA A 48 -3.56 -11.27 -37.50
N VAL A 49 -3.88 -12.27 -36.67
CA VAL A 49 -5.11 -12.31 -35.86
C VAL A 49 -5.16 -11.14 -34.91
N GLN A 50 -4.06 -10.86 -34.17
CA GLN A 50 -3.95 -9.74 -33.24
C GLN A 50 -4.09 -8.39 -33.95
N SER A 51 -3.55 -8.24 -35.16
CA SER A 51 -3.77 -7.04 -36.00
C SER A 51 -5.27 -6.81 -36.29
N GLY A 52 -6.02 -7.90 -36.56
CA GLY A 52 -7.46 -7.82 -36.76
C GLY A 52 -8.22 -7.43 -35.47
N VAL A 53 -7.77 -7.91 -34.31
CA VAL A 53 -8.34 -7.52 -33.01
C VAL A 53 -8.09 -6.04 -32.73
N ILE A 54 -6.87 -5.54 -32.94
CA ILE A 54 -6.51 -4.12 -32.75
C ILE A 54 -7.33 -3.20 -33.68
N LYS A 55 -7.59 -3.64 -34.92
CA LYS A 55 -8.41 -2.90 -35.87
C LYS A 55 -9.91 -2.97 -35.57
N GLY A 56 -10.31 -3.84 -34.66
CA GLY A 56 -11.73 -4.07 -34.33
C GLY A 56 -12.48 -5.00 -35.29
N ASP A 57 -11.77 -5.61 -36.25
CA ASP A 57 -12.33 -6.57 -37.22
C ASP A 57 -12.68 -7.91 -36.56
N ARG A 58 -12.00 -8.26 -35.46
CA ARG A 58 -12.26 -9.45 -34.65
C ARG A 58 -12.49 -9.10 -33.20
N LYS A 59 -13.57 -9.64 -32.63
CA LYS A 59 -13.96 -9.44 -31.23
C LYS A 59 -14.04 -10.76 -30.45
N ASP A 60 -13.74 -11.85 -31.11
CA ASP A 60 -13.82 -13.22 -30.60
C ASP A 60 -12.52 -13.72 -29.95
N VAL A 61 -11.44 -12.96 -30.09
CA VAL A 61 -10.14 -13.28 -29.51
C VAL A 61 -9.65 -12.14 -28.64
N LEU A 62 -9.37 -12.42 -27.40
CA LEU A 62 -8.77 -11.50 -26.44
C LEU A 62 -7.41 -12.04 -26.01
N LEU A 63 -6.33 -11.31 -26.35
CA LEU A 63 -5.02 -11.57 -25.80
C LEU A 63 -4.84 -10.67 -24.57
N ILE A 64 -4.61 -11.30 -23.43
CA ILE A 64 -4.29 -10.60 -22.18
C ILE A 64 -2.84 -10.94 -21.85
N ASP A 65 -2.01 -9.93 -21.83
CA ASP A 65 -0.63 -10.03 -21.32
C ASP A 65 -0.62 -9.73 -19.81
N VAL A 66 0.45 -10.10 -19.13
CA VAL A 66 0.59 -9.91 -17.68
C VAL A 66 1.94 -9.34 -17.33
N THR A 67 2.00 -8.62 -16.20
CA THR A 67 3.27 -8.16 -15.64
C THR A 67 4.10 -9.35 -15.15
N PRO A 68 5.37 -9.49 -15.57
CA PRO A 68 6.20 -10.63 -15.16
C PRO A 68 6.65 -10.57 -13.69
N LEU A 69 6.79 -9.36 -13.16
CA LEU A 69 7.22 -9.05 -11.79
C LEU A 69 6.41 -7.88 -11.24
N SER A 70 6.32 -7.80 -9.92
CA SER A 70 5.68 -6.70 -9.21
C SER A 70 6.41 -5.38 -9.44
N LEU A 71 5.64 -4.29 -9.47
CA LEU A 71 6.12 -2.91 -9.59
C LEU A 71 5.73 -2.12 -8.35
N GLY A 72 6.65 -1.33 -7.85
CA GLY A 72 6.42 -0.55 -6.64
C GLY A 72 7.42 0.58 -6.46
N ILE A 73 7.32 1.24 -5.34
CA ILE A 73 8.21 2.33 -4.93
C ILE A 73 8.88 2.02 -3.60
N GLU A 74 10.02 2.68 -3.35
CA GLU A 74 10.62 2.68 -2.03
C GLU A 74 9.83 3.59 -1.10
N THR A 75 9.53 3.07 0.09
CA THR A 75 8.88 3.79 1.18
C THR A 75 9.78 3.82 2.41
N LYS A 76 9.33 4.51 3.48
CA LYS A 76 10.09 4.69 4.70
C LYS A 76 10.60 3.35 5.26
N GLY A 77 11.89 3.30 5.60
CA GLY A 77 12.56 2.08 6.07
C GLY A 77 13.15 1.22 4.95
N GLY A 78 13.17 1.72 3.70
CA GLY A 78 13.69 0.98 2.54
C GLY A 78 12.78 -0.14 2.05
N ILE A 79 11.52 -0.14 2.47
CA ILE A 79 10.52 -1.15 2.11
C ILE A 79 10.06 -0.90 0.68
N MET A 80 9.91 -1.98 -0.10
CA MET A 80 9.25 -1.93 -1.40
C MET A 80 7.74 -2.06 -1.22
N THR A 81 7.03 -0.96 -1.41
CA THR A 81 5.56 -0.98 -1.47
C THR A 81 5.11 -1.28 -2.89
N LYS A 82 4.51 -2.45 -3.08
CA LYS A 82 4.03 -2.92 -4.38
C LYS A 82 2.69 -2.28 -4.71
N LEU A 83 2.60 -1.59 -5.84
CA LEU A 83 1.34 -1.02 -6.36
C LEU A 83 0.71 -1.93 -7.41
N ILE A 84 1.53 -2.63 -8.18
CA ILE A 84 1.08 -3.62 -9.16
C ILE A 84 1.79 -4.94 -8.86
N GLU A 85 1.01 -5.96 -8.53
CA GLU A 85 1.53 -7.30 -8.26
C GLU A 85 1.91 -8.03 -9.55
N ARG A 86 2.84 -8.99 -9.45
CA ARG A 86 3.17 -9.89 -10.57
C ARG A 86 1.93 -10.61 -11.08
N ASN A 87 1.95 -10.98 -12.34
CA ASN A 87 0.84 -11.64 -13.04
C ASN A 87 -0.46 -10.80 -13.10
N THR A 88 -0.37 -9.49 -12.91
CA THR A 88 -1.50 -8.59 -13.15
C THR A 88 -1.70 -8.40 -14.65
N ALA A 89 -2.93 -8.60 -15.13
CA ALA A 89 -3.29 -8.40 -16.53
C ALA A 89 -3.08 -6.94 -16.95
N ILE A 90 -2.53 -6.72 -18.14
CA ILE A 90 -2.36 -5.40 -18.74
C ILE A 90 -3.28 -5.22 -19.96
N PRO A 91 -3.75 -3.98 -20.25
CA PRO A 91 -3.40 -2.73 -19.56
C PRO A 91 -3.99 -2.63 -18.13
N THR A 92 -3.29 -1.94 -17.25
CA THR A 92 -3.74 -1.75 -15.86
C THR A 92 -3.28 -0.41 -15.29
N LYS A 93 -4.07 0.12 -14.35
CA LYS A 93 -3.77 1.35 -13.64
C LYS A 93 -4.04 1.17 -12.16
N ARG A 94 -3.09 1.60 -11.30
CA ARG A 94 -3.19 1.58 -9.84
C ARG A 94 -2.66 2.87 -9.26
N SER A 95 -3.34 3.36 -8.24
CA SER A 95 -2.94 4.57 -7.52
C SER A 95 -3.00 4.32 -6.03
N GLU A 96 -2.03 4.87 -5.30
CA GLU A 96 -1.97 4.84 -3.85
C GLU A 96 -1.51 6.19 -3.31
N VAL A 97 -1.98 6.56 -2.11
CA VAL A 97 -1.67 7.85 -1.50
C VAL A 97 -0.61 7.65 -0.42
N PHE A 98 0.48 8.37 -0.59
CA PHE A 98 1.61 8.44 0.34
C PHE A 98 1.69 9.82 0.99
N SER A 99 2.60 9.96 1.96
CA SER A 99 2.83 11.23 2.63
C SER A 99 4.32 11.50 2.84
N THR A 100 4.64 12.68 3.36
CA THR A 100 6.01 13.08 3.69
C THR A 100 6.51 12.37 4.96
N ALA A 101 7.82 12.09 5.01
CA ALA A 101 8.49 11.47 6.14
C ALA A 101 9.00 12.50 7.16
N GLU A 102 9.19 13.76 6.75
CA GLU A 102 9.75 14.85 7.54
C GLU A 102 8.83 16.09 7.55
N ASP A 103 8.97 16.90 8.61
CA ASP A 103 8.24 18.16 8.72
C ASP A 103 8.74 19.18 7.68
N ASN A 104 7.79 19.89 7.06
CA ASN A 104 8.07 20.92 6.06
C ASN A 104 8.92 20.41 4.88
N GLN A 105 8.80 19.14 4.53
CA GLN A 105 9.50 18.52 3.41
C GLN A 105 9.05 19.16 2.08
N PRO A 106 9.94 19.81 1.32
CA PRO A 106 9.54 20.58 0.12
C PRO A 106 9.41 19.72 -1.13
N SER A 107 9.95 18.49 -1.08
CA SER A 107 9.96 17.55 -2.20
C SER A 107 9.95 16.11 -1.73
N VAL A 108 9.55 15.20 -2.60
CA VAL A 108 9.64 13.75 -2.40
C VAL A 108 10.33 13.10 -3.59
N LEU A 109 11.28 12.22 -3.29
CA LEU A 109 11.96 11.41 -4.27
C LEU A 109 11.18 10.10 -4.47
N ILE A 110 10.70 9.87 -5.69
CA ILE A 110 10.00 8.64 -6.06
C ILE A 110 11.00 7.73 -6.75
N GLN A 111 11.34 6.65 -6.09
CA GLN A 111 12.24 5.61 -6.61
C GLN A 111 11.41 4.39 -6.99
N VAL A 112 11.44 4.01 -8.26
CA VAL A 112 10.62 2.94 -8.84
C VAL A 112 11.45 1.67 -8.98
N TYR A 113 10.87 0.56 -8.51
CA TYR A 113 11.52 -0.75 -8.50
C TYR A 113 10.63 -1.83 -9.11
N GLN A 114 11.28 -2.89 -9.57
CA GLN A 114 10.64 -4.10 -10.08
C GLN A 114 11.23 -5.33 -9.42
N GLY A 115 10.40 -6.23 -8.92
CA GLY A 115 10.81 -7.48 -8.28
C GLY A 115 9.90 -7.95 -7.18
N GLU A 116 10.31 -9.01 -6.47
CA GLU A 116 9.48 -9.69 -5.47
C GLU A 116 10.02 -9.57 -4.04
N ARG A 117 11.24 -9.03 -3.84
CA ARG A 117 11.84 -8.85 -2.51
C ARG A 117 11.12 -7.73 -1.74
N GLU A 118 11.08 -7.85 -0.41
CA GLU A 118 10.39 -6.88 0.46
C GLU A 118 11.14 -5.55 0.62
N PHE A 119 12.44 -5.51 0.32
CA PHE A 119 13.25 -4.29 0.38
C PHE A 119 13.58 -3.77 -1.01
N ALA A 120 13.42 -2.46 -1.21
CA ALA A 120 13.66 -1.79 -2.49
C ALA A 120 15.06 -2.08 -3.05
N ARG A 121 16.10 -1.99 -2.22
CA ARG A 121 17.50 -2.22 -2.61
C ARG A 121 17.80 -3.63 -3.13
N ASP A 122 16.97 -4.61 -2.77
CA ASP A 122 17.10 -6.00 -3.16
C ASP A 122 16.32 -6.31 -4.46
N ASN A 123 15.68 -5.29 -5.05
CA ASN A 123 14.94 -5.34 -6.30
C ASN A 123 15.64 -4.53 -7.40
N LYS A 124 15.16 -4.66 -8.63
CA LYS A 124 15.71 -3.95 -9.79
C LYS A 124 15.24 -2.51 -9.83
N PRO A 125 16.12 -1.50 -9.78
CA PRO A 125 15.72 -0.11 -9.95
C PRO A 125 15.34 0.14 -11.42
N LEU A 126 14.21 0.79 -11.66
CA LEU A 126 13.73 1.17 -12.98
C LEU A 126 13.97 2.65 -13.29
N GLY A 127 13.96 3.49 -12.26
CA GLY A 127 14.19 4.91 -12.39
C GLY A 127 13.80 5.69 -11.15
N THR A 128 14.10 7.00 -11.21
CA THR A 128 13.87 7.92 -10.09
C THR A 128 13.44 9.28 -10.64
N PHE A 129 12.47 9.90 -9.99
CA PHE A 129 12.08 11.29 -10.27
C PHE A 129 11.67 12.00 -8.98
N GLU A 130 11.70 13.32 -8.98
CA GLU A 130 11.43 14.13 -7.80
C GLU A 130 10.19 15.00 -8.02
N LEU A 131 9.21 14.89 -7.13
CA LEU A 131 8.09 15.81 -7.04
C LEU A 131 8.47 16.96 -6.09
N THR A 132 8.51 18.18 -6.62
CA THR A 132 8.92 19.38 -5.89
C THR A 132 7.75 20.34 -5.66
N GLY A 133 7.92 21.26 -4.70
CA GLY A 133 6.93 22.32 -4.43
C GLY A 133 5.74 21.84 -3.63
N ILE A 134 5.95 20.91 -2.74
CA ILE A 134 5.01 20.52 -1.70
C ILE A 134 4.90 21.65 -0.70
N ALA A 135 3.69 22.01 -0.30
CA ALA A 135 3.47 23.05 0.69
C ALA A 135 4.04 22.65 2.06
N PRO A 136 4.70 23.56 2.80
CA PRO A 136 5.16 23.28 4.15
C PRO A 136 4.01 22.81 5.05
N ALA A 137 4.18 21.62 5.62
CA ALA A 137 3.21 21.00 6.52
C ALA A 137 3.93 20.00 7.46
N PRO A 138 3.35 19.64 8.59
CA PRO A 138 3.85 18.54 9.40
C PRO A 138 3.90 17.24 8.59
N ARG A 139 4.87 16.39 8.90
CA ARG A 139 4.99 15.06 8.29
C ARG A 139 3.68 14.27 8.42
N GLY A 140 3.34 13.49 7.40
CA GLY A 140 2.12 12.72 7.35
C GLY A 140 0.86 13.49 6.92
N VAL A 141 0.94 14.83 6.76
CA VAL A 141 -0.19 15.68 6.34
C VAL A 141 -0.32 15.80 4.81
N PRO A 142 0.77 16.07 4.05
CA PRO A 142 0.68 16.12 2.59
C PRO A 142 0.18 14.78 2.02
N GLN A 143 -0.65 14.85 0.97
CA GLN A 143 -1.18 13.68 0.28
C GLN A 143 -0.61 13.62 -1.13
N ILE A 144 0.27 12.64 -1.34
CA ILE A 144 0.96 12.44 -2.61
C ILE A 144 0.43 11.17 -3.24
N GLU A 145 -0.38 11.33 -4.28
CA GLU A 145 -0.93 10.22 -5.05
C GLU A 145 0.11 9.75 -6.07
N VAL A 146 0.58 8.52 -5.92
CA VAL A 146 1.45 7.87 -6.89
C VAL A 146 0.61 6.93 -7.73
N THR A 147 0.71 7.07 -9.04
CA THR A 147 -0.05 6.29 -10.02
C THR A 147 0.90 5.53 -10.94
N PHE A 148 0.68 4.24 -11.07
CA PHE A 148 1.27 3.37 -12.08
C PHE A 148 0.23 3.09 -13.16
N ASP A 149 0.55 3.35 -14.40
CA ASP A 149 -0.29 3.13 -15.56
C ASP A 149 0.51 2.33 -16.61
N ILE A 150 0.10 1.10 -16.86
CA ILE A 150 0.75 0.20 -17.82
C ILE A 150 -0.18 0.07 -19.03
N ASP A 151 0.32 0.44 -20.19
CA ASP A 151 -0.42 0.31 -21.44
C ASP A 151 -0.43 -1.14 -21.97
N ALA A 152 -1.17 -1.36 -23.07
CA ALA A 152 -1.26 -2.68 -23.71
C ALA A 152 0.07 -3.16 -24.32
N ASN A 153 1.08 -2.31 -24.45
CA ASN A 153 2.42 -2.64 -24.95
C ASN A 153 3.39 -2.91 -23.79
N GLY A 154 2.95 -2.82 -22.53
CA GLY A 154 3.79 -3.00 -21.36
C GLY A 154 4.66 -1.78 -21.02
N ILE A 155 4.38 -0.61 -21.60
CA ILE A 155 5.05 0.65 -21.24
C ILE A 155 4.48 1.12 -19.93
N VAL A 156 5.36 1.41 -18.97
CA VAL A 156 4.99 1.84 -17.60
C VAL A 156 5.12 3.35 -17.48
N HIS A 157 4.02 4.03 -17.19
CA HIS A 157 4.00 5.44 -16.84
C HIS A 157 3.79 5.55 -15.34
N VAL A 158 4.71 6.25 -14.66
CA VAL A 158 4.60 6.52 -13.23
C VAL A 158 4.45 8.02 -13.02
N SER A 159 3.42 8.44 -12.31
CA SER A 159 3.21 9.84 -11.92
C SER A 159 3.04 9.98 -10.42
N ALA A 160 3.47 11.12 -9.89
CA ALA A 160 3.24 11.51 -8.52
C ALA A 160 2.61 12.90 -8.49
N LYS A 161 1.50 13.05 -7.76
CA LYS A 161 0.73 14.29 -7.67
C LYS A 161 0.48 14.66 -6.22
N ASP A 162 0.87 15.87 -5.83
CA ASP A 162 0.45 16.46 -4.57
C ASP A 162 -0.99 16.96 -4.67
N LYS A 163 -1.89 16.36 -3.90
CA LYS A 163 -3.32 16.72 -3.87
C LYS A 163 -3.56 18.11 -3.30
N GLY A 164 -2.66 18.60 -2.46
CA GLY A 164 -2.78 19.93 -1.85
C GLY A 164 -2.44 21.06 -2.81
N THR A 165 -1.34 20.96 -3.54
CA THR A 165 -0.85 21.99 -4.47
C THR A 165 -1.25 21.74 -5.91
N GLY A 166 -1.67 20.52 -6.25
CA GLY A 166 -1.95 20.07 -7.61
C GLY A 166 -0.71 19.88 -8.48
N LYS A 167 0.49 20.03 -7.93
CA LYS A 167 1.75 19.78 -8.65
C LYS A 167 1.91 18.32 -8.95
N GLU A 168 2.41 18.04 -10.15
CA GLU A 168 2.57 16.69 -10.66
C GLU A 168 3.91 16.54 -11.39
N GLN A 169 4.52 15.38 -11.23
CA GLN A 169 5.68 14.95 -11.98
C GLN A 169 5.47 13.50 -12.45
N SER A 170 6.07 13.14 -13.56
CA SER A 170 5.92 11.81 -14.13
C SER A 170 7.20 11.32 -14.80
N MET A 171 7.29 10.01 -14.95
CA MET A 171 8.35 9.32 -15.65
C MET A 171 7.74 8.20 -16.50
N THR A 172 8.31 7.99 -17.69
CA THR A 172 7.96 6.87 -18.56
C THR A 172 9.12 5.87 -18.61
N ILE A 173 8.83 4.62 -18.33
CA ILE A 173 9.79 3.53 -18.34
C ILE A 173 9.54 2.69 -19.60
N THR A 174 10.42 2.87 -20.58
CA THR A 174 10.38 2.14 -21.86
C THR A 174 11.40 1.01 -21.81
N GLY A 175 10.97 -0.20 -21.52
CA GLY A 175 11.87 -1.36 -21.46
C GLY A 175 11.86 -2.16 -20.17
N GLY A 176 11.04 -1.77 -19.19
CA GLY A 176 10.90 -2.47 -17.92
C GLY A 176 10.25 -3.86 -18.03
N SER A 177 9.50 -4.12 -19.11
CA SER A 177 8.86 -5.41 -19.37
C SER A 177 9.76 -6.41 -20.10
N GLY A 178 10.93 -5.98 -20.59
CA GLY A 178 11.84 -6.78 -21.45
C GLY A 178 12.92 -7.56 -20.71
N LEU A 179 12.69 -7.95 -19.45
CA LEU A 179 13.64 -8.84 -18.76
C LEU A 179 13.70 -10.21 -19.44
N PRO A 180 14.89 -10.77 -19.65
CA PRO A 180 15.02 -12.16 -20.07
C PRO A 180 14.34 -13.10 -19.07
N LYS A 181 13.74 -14.17 -19.58
CA LYS A 181 12.99 -15.12 -18.75
C LYS A 181 13.84 -15.71 -17.61
N ASP A 182 15.09 -16.01 -17.90
CA ASP A 182 16.05 -16.53 -16.93
C ASP A 182 16.34 -15.54 -15.79
N GLU A 183 16.36 -14.24 -16.09
CA GLU A 183 16.48 -13.19 -15.06
C GLU A 183 15.23 -13.09 -14.21
N ILE A 184 14.03 -13.16 -14.80
CA ILE A 184 12.77 -13.20 -14.09
C ILE A 184 12.71 -14.41 -13.15
N ASP A 185 13.00 -15.60 -13.67
CA ASP A 185 12.99 -16.85 -12.90
C ASP A 185 14.01 -16.81 -11.76
N ARG A 186 15.18 -16.19 -11.98
CA ARG A 186 16.18 -15.98 -10.94
C ARG A 186 15.67 -15.07 -9.84
N MET A 187 15.10 -13.92 -10.19
CA MET A 187 14.57 -12.94 -9.20
C MET A 187 13.44 -13.54 -8.37
N VAL A 188 12.58 -14.35 -8.97
CA VAL A 188 11.50 -15.04 -8.25
C VAL A 188 12.06 -16.06 -7.27
N LYS A 189 12.98 -16.93 -7.72
CA LYS A 189 13.61 -17.94 -6.84
C LYS A 189 14.40 -17.31 -5.69
N GLU A 190 15.08 -16.21 -5.97
CA GLU A 190 15.81 -15.45 -4.96
C GLU A 190 14.88 -14.85 -3.91
N ALA A 191 13.72 -14.31 -4.34
CA ALA A 191 12.70 -13.82 -3.42
C ALA A 191 12.10 -14.95 -2.56
N GLU A 192 11.78 -16.10 -3.15
CA GLU A 192 11.29 -17.28 -2.44
C GLU A 192 12.33 -17.80 -1.42
N ALA A 193 13.61 -17.81 -1.78
CA ALA A 193 14.68 -18.26 -0.87
C ALA A 193 14.87 -17.36 0.35
N HIS A 194 14.55 -16.08 0.26
CA HIS A 194 14.71 -15.10 1.34
C HIS A 194 13.38 -14.68 1.99
N GLU A 195 12.26 -15.27 1.60
CA GLU A 195 10.91 -14.86 2.02
C GLU A 195 10.77 -14.72 3.54
N ALA A 196 11.23 -15.74 4.29
CA ALA A 196 11.10 -15.75 5.75
C ALA A 196 11.98 -14.67 6.43
N GLU A 197 13.19 -14.46 5.91
CA GLU A 197 14.13 -13.45 6.40
C GLU A 197 13.61 -12.04 6.08
N ASP A 198 13.22 -11.81 4.85
CA ASP A 198 12.71 -10.51 4.39
C ASP A 198 11.42 -10.13 5.09
N LYS A 199 10.51 -11.08 5.30
CA LYS A 199 9.28 -10.85 6.04
C LYS A 199 9.57 -10.39 7.48
N LYS A 200 10.48 -11.05 8.18
CA LYS A 200 10.87 -10.64 9.53
C LYS A 200 11.51 -9.25 9.54
N ARG A 201 12.43 -8.99 8.62
CA ARG A 201 13.07 -7.66 8.49
C ARG A 201 12.05 -6.57 8.20
N LYS A 202 11.05 -6.86 7.36
CA LYS A 202 9.96 -5.93 7.05
C LYS A 202 9.10 -5.66 8.28
N GLU A 203 8.68 -6.70 9.00
CA GLU A 203 7.93 -6.56 10.26
C GLU A 203 8.69 -5.71 11.27
N ASP A 204 10.00 -5.90 11.40
CA ASP A 204 10.86 -5.08 12.27
C ASP A 204 10.93 -3.61 11.79
N ALA A 205 11.09 -3.37 10.49
CA ALA A 205 11.12 -2.03 9.93
C ALA A 205 9.76 -1.31 10.09
N GLU A 206 8.66 -2.00 9.85
CA GLU A 206 7.30 -1.47 10.05
C GLU A 206 7.03 -1.14 11.51
N ALA A 207 7.42 -2.02 12.45
CA ALA A 207 7.29 -1.78 13.88
C ALA A 207 8.07 -0.51 14.30
N ARG A 208 9.28 -0.33 13.79
CA ARG A 208 10.09 0.86 14.05
C ARG A 208 9.46 2.13 13.46
N ASN A 209 8.95 2.08 12.23
CA ASN A 209 8.26 3.19 11.60
C ASN A 209 7.01 3.60 12.38
N GLN A 210 6.22 2.63 12.85
CA GLN A 210 5.03 2.87 13.68
C GLN A 210 5.41 3.47 15.04
N ALA A 211 6.45 2.95 15.69
CA ALA A 211 6.94 3.47 16.96
C ALA A 211 7.43 4.92 16.84
N GLU A 212 8.15 5.25 15.77
CA GLU A 212 8.60 6.62 15.51
C GLU A 212 7.43 7.58 15.24
N ALA A 213 6.45 7.16 14.43
CA ALA A 213 5.24 7.95 14.18
C ALA A 213 4.47 8.19 15.48
N PHE A 214 4.33 7.17 16.32
CA PHE A 214 3.65 7.26 17.61
C PHE A 214 4.39 8.21 18.59
N ALA A 215 5.72 8.12 18.67
CA ALA A 215 6.52 9.04 19.48
C ALA A 215 6.31 10.50 19.06
N TYR A 216 6.34 10.77 17.75
CA TYR A 216 6.11 12.11 17.21
C TYR A 216 4.71 12.63 17.49
N GLN A 217 3.67 11.83 17.24
CA GLN A 217 2.29 12.23 17.48
C GLN A 217 2.04 12.51 18.98
N THR A 218 2.60 11.68 19.86
CA THR A 218 2.46 11.86 21.31
C THR A 218 3.20 13.11 21.78
N GLU A 219 4.41 13.35 21.31
CA GLU A 219 5.16 14.58 21.61
C GLU A 219 4.40 15.84 21.18
N LYS A 220 3.87 15.81 19.95
CA LYS A 220 3.04 16.91 19.43
C LYS A 220 1.80 17.12 20.27
N LEU A 221 1.10 16.04 20.64
CA LEU A 221 -0.10 16.10 21.49
C LEU A 221 0.20 16.73 22.85
N VAL A 222 1.33 16.38 23.49
CA VAL A 222 1.79 17.02 24.73
C VAL A 222 2.07 18.50 24.53
N ASN A 223 2.79 18.85 23.45
CA ASN A 223 3.15 20.25 23.17
C ASN A 223 1.93 21.14 22.87
N ASP A 224 0.97 20.61 22.10
CA ASP A 224 -0.23 21.35 21.71
C ASP A 224 -1.23 21.52 22.88
N ASN A 225 -1.09 20.71 23.94
CA ASN A 225 -1.99 20.73 25.12
C ASN A 225 -1.27 21.02 26.44
N LYS A 226 -0.11 21.67 26.40
CA LYS A 226 0.68 21.98 27.62
C LYS A 226 -0.13 22.68 28.71
N ASP A 227 -0.98 23.61 28.31
CA ASP A 227 -1.80 24.40 29.24
C ASP A 227 -2.94 23.59 29.88
N LYS A 228 -3.24 22.41 29.33
CA LYS A 228 -4.33 21.53 29.76
C LYS A 228 -3.86 20.29 30.49
N LEU A 229 -2.56 20.03 30.49
CA LEU A 229 -1.97 18.89 31.17
C LEU A 229 -1.31 19.32 32.47
N SER A 230 -1.40 18.47 33.50
CA SER A 230 -0.58 18.70 34.69
C SER A 230 0.89 18.50 34.39
N ASP A 231 1.76 19.23 35.06
CA ASP A 231 3.21 19.15 34.90
C ASP A 231 3.73 17.71 35.07
N ASP A 232 3.15 16.94 35.98
CA ASP A 232 3.54 15.55 36.24
C ASP A 232 3.22 14.64 35.05
N VAL A 233 2.02 14.75 34.46
CA VAL A 233 1.62 13.97 33.28
C VAL A 233 2.45 14.37 32.05
N ALA A 234 2.64 15.68 31.83
CA ALA A 234 3.44 16.17 30.72
C ALA A 234 4.90 15.69 30.80
N LYS A 235 5.48 15.72 32.01
CA LYS A 235 6.84 15.26 32.27
C LYS A 235 6.98 13.75 32.07
N GLU A 236 6.09 12.95 32.68
CA GLU A 236 6.11 11.49 32.56
C GLU A 236 6.02 11.06 31.10
N VAL A 237 5.07 11.61 30.33
CA VAL A 237 4.92 11.26 28.91
C VAL A 237 6.13 11.69 28.09
N THR A 238 6.68 12.88 28.35
CA THR A 238 7.91 13.37 27.67
C THR A 238 9.11 12.46 27.95
N GLU A 239 9.27 11.98 29.17
CA GLU A 239 10.31 11.01 29.53
C GLU A 239 10.16 9.70 28.74
N LYS A 240 8.92 9.17 28.59
CA LYS A 240 8.65 7.97 27.80
C LYS A 240 8.82 8.18 26.31
N VAL A 241 8.46 9.35 25.78
CA VAL A 241 8.77 9.73 24.38
C VAL A 241 10.28 9.73 24.13
N ASN A 242 11.06 10.31 25.05
CA ASN A 242 12.52 10.33 24.93
C ASN A 242 13.12 8.92 25.03
N ALA A 243 12.61 8.08 25.93
CA ALA A 243 13.05 6.68 26.06
C ALA A 243 12.79 5.90 24.75
N LEU A 244 11.61 6.07 24.12
CA LEU A 244 11.33 5.44 22.84
C LEU A 244 12.23 5.99 21.71
N LYS A 245 12.49 7.29 21.67
CA LYS A 245 13.43 7.89 20.71
C LYS A 245 14.86 7.35 20.87
N GLU A 246 15.31 7.11 22.10
CA GLU A 246 16.62 6.49 22.35
C GLU A 246 16.64 5.01 21.91
N ALA A 247 15.60 4.24 22.21
CA ALA A 247 15.48 2.85 21.75
C ALA A 247 15.49 2.76 20.20
N LEU A 248 14.88 3.73 19.51
CA LEU A 248 14.87 3.81 18.04
C LEU A 248 16.26 4.06 17.42
N LYS A 249 17.23 4.58 18.16
CA LYS A 249 18.61 4.73 17.68
C LYS A 249 19.38 3.42 17.68
N GLY A 250 18.99 2.47 18.52
CA GLY A 250 19.58 1.14 18.57
C GLY A 250 19.01 0.20 17.48
N GLU A 251 19.52 -1.02 17.41
CA GLU A 251 19.06 -2.06 16.45
C GLU A 251 18.04 -3.02 17.07
N ASP A 252 17.84 -2.99 18.39
CA ASP A 252 16.98 -3.90 19.13
C ASP A 252 15.50 -3.54 18.98
N THR A 253 14.78 -4.30 18.14
CA THR A 253 13.34 -4.11 17.89
C THR A 253 12.48 -4.45 19.12
N GLU A 254 12.91 -5.39 19.96
CA GLU A 254 12.17 -5.74 21.19
C GLU A 254 12.25 -4.61 22.22
N ALA A 255 13.39 -3.94 22.33
CA ALA A 255 13.53 -2.73 23.15
C ALA A 255 12.61 -1.61 22.65
N VAL A 256 12.48 -1.45 21.33
CA VAL A 256 11.55 -0.46 20.71
C VAL A 256 10.09 -0.80 21.05
N LYS A 257 9.67 -2.05 20.90
CA LYS A 257 8.29 -2.49 21.21
C LYS A 257 7.97 -2.28 22.70
N THR A 258 8.91 -2.59 23.59
CA THR A 258 8.76 -2.39 25.02
C THR A 258 8.56 -0.91 25.36
N ALA A 259 9.45 -0.05 24.86
CA ALA A 259 9.36 1.40 25.08
C ALA A 259 8.08 2.01 24.47
N GLN A 260 7.62 1.50 23.32
CA GLN A 260 6.36 1.89 22.70
C GLN A 260 5.16 1.51 23.58
N SER A 261 5.13 0.31 24.14
CA SER A 261 4.07 -0.14 25.06
C SER A 261 4.01 0.70 26.34
N GLU A 262 5.17 1.05 26.90
CA GLU A 262 5.26 1.95 28.06
C GLU A 262 4.73 3.36 27.74
N LEU A 263 5.11 3.90 26.58
CA LEU A 263 4.61 5.19 26.12
C LEU A 263 3.11 5.14 25.88
N MET A 264 2.57 4.08 25.32
CA MET A 264 1.14 3.90 25.07
C MET A 264 0.35 3.94 26.40
N THR A 265 0.88 3.29 27.45
CA THR A 265 0.27 3.31 28.77
C THR A 265 0.26 4.71 29.38
N SER A 266 1.36 5.47 29.25
CA SER A 266 1.44 6.84 29.76
C SER A 266 0.61 7.81 28.93
N ALA A 267 0.51 7.62 27.61
CA ALA A 267 -0.28 8.46 26.72
C ALA A 267 -1.79 8.37 26.99
N GLN A 268 -2.29 7.25 27.55
CA GLN A 268 -3.69 7.14 27.99
C GLN A 268 -4.05 8.17 29.07
N LYS A 269 -3.07 8.58 29.91
CA LYS A 269 -3.28 9.61 30.92
C LYS A 269 -3.57 10.98 30.32
N ILE A 270 -3.03 11.29 29.13
CA ILE A 270 -3.35 12.51 28.39
C ILE A 270 -4.84 12.54 28.06
N GLY A 271 -5.36 11.45 27.50
CA GLY A 271 -6.78 11.34 27.16
C GLY A 271 -7.67 11.54 28.40
N GLN A 272 -7.33 10.90 29.52
CA GLN A 272 -8.06 11.05 30.79
C GLN A 272 -8.02 12.50 31.34
N ALA A 273 -6.87 13.15 31.26
CA ALA A 273 -6.69 14.54 31.68
C ALA A 273 -7.54 15.52 30.86
N LEU A 274 -7.51 15.35 29.54
CA LEU A 274 -8.27 16.20 28.59
C LEU A 274 -9.79 15.98 28.76
N TYR A 275 -10.23 14.74 28.96
CA TYR A 275 -11.65 14.43 29.25
C TYR A 275 -12.14 15.02 30.59
N ALA A 276 -11.33 14.95 31.62
CA ALA A 276 -11.66 15.51 32.94
C ALA A 276 -11.81 17.04 32.87
N GLN A 277 -11.00 17.73 32.07
CA GLN A 277 -11.13 19.18 31.87
C GLN A 277 -12.39 19.56 31.08
N GLN A 278 -12.70 18.85 29.99
CA GLN A 278 -13.91 19.11 29.21
C GLN A 278 -15.18 18.87 30.04
N GLY A 279 -15.17 17.86 30.94
CA GLY A 279 -16.26 17.60 31.87
C GLY A 279 -16.40 18.73 32.89
N ALA A 280 -15.28 19.32 33.38
CA ALA A 280 -15.30 20.41 34.33
C ALA A 280 -15.75 21.73 33.68
N GLU A 281 -15.33 22.03 32.45
CA GLU A 281 -15.81 23.21 31.70
C GLU A 281 -17.28 23.11 31.33
N GLY A 282 -17.78 21.93 30.96
CA GLY A 282 -19.19 21.67 30.73
C GLY A 282 -20.05 21.83 31.99
N ALA A 283 -19.55 21.38 33.13
CA ALA A 283 -20.22 21.54 34.42
C ALA A 283 -20.19 23.00 34.90
N ALA A 284 -19.12 23.75 34.68
CA ALA A 284 -19.00 25.16 35.01
C ALA A 284 -19.92 26.03 34.15
N ALA A 285 -20.06 25.73 32.84
CA ALA A 285 -20.99 26.40 31.93
C ALA A 285 -22.45 26.09 32.30
N GLY A 286 -22.75 24.87 32.76
CA GLY A 286 -24.06 24.48 33.29
C GLY A 286 -24.41 25.17 34.62
N ALA A 287 -23.40 25.35 35.52
CA ALA A 287 -23.60 26.03 36.79
C ALA A 287 -23.76 27.57 36.63
N ALA A 288 -23.09 28.18 35.69
CA ALA A 288 -23.25 29.62 35.38
C ALA A 288 -24.61 29.92 34.72
N GLY A 289 -25.19 28.95 33.99
CA GLY A 289 -26.54 29.08 33.40
C GLY A 289 -27.66 28.89 34.44
N ALA A 290 -27.40 28.17 35.55
CA ALA A 290 -28.39 27.91 36.59
C ALA A 290 -28.54 29.02 37.63
N ALA A 291 -27.60 30.00 37.70
CA ALA A 291 -27.65 31.13 38.63
C ALA A 291 -28.50 32.31 38.13
N GLY A 292 -29.07 32.28 36.94
CA GLY A 292 -29.80 33.39 36.29
C GLY A 292 -31.32 33.20 36.14
N ALA A 293 -31.93 32.10 36.57
CA ALA A 293 -33.36 31.89 36.38
C ALA A 293 -34.03 31.41 37.68
N GLY A 294 -34.19 32.32 38.57
CA GLY A 294 -35.13 32.14 39.66
C GLY A 294 -36.50 32.74 39.28
N ALA A 295 -37.55 31.94 39.44
CA ALA A 295 -38.99 32.27 39.46
C ALA A 295 -39.73 32.21 38.12
N ALA A 296 -40.35 31.04 37.83
CA ALA A 296 -41.78 30.94 37.56
C ALA A 296 -42.17 29.46 37.48
N ALA A 297 -43.09 29.06 38.33
CA ALA A 297 -43.72 27.76 38.38
C ALA A 297 -44.67 27.54 37.20
N GLY A 298 -44.75 26.32 36.68
CA GLY A 298 -45.76 25.90 35.71
C GLY A 298 -45.54 24.47 35.22
N SER A 299 -46.34 23.55 35.74
CA SER A 299 -46.48 22.14 35.41
C SER A 299 -46.78 21.88 33.95
N SER A 300 -46.21 20.84 33.36
CA SER A 300 -46.97 19.80 32.63
C SER A 300 -46.05 18.74 32.02
N ASP A 301 -46.52 17.55 32.18
CA ASP A 301 -46.23 16.21 31.77
C ASP A 301 -45.67 16.00 30.33
N ASP A 302 -44.93 14.86 30.28
CA ASP A 302 -44.83 13.87 29.22
C ASP A 302 -44.30 14.29 27.81
N ASP A 303 -43.19 13.74 27.46
CA ASP A 303 -43.10 12.76 26.35
C ASP A 303 -41.67 12.19 26.20
N VAL A 304 -41.55 10.93 26.58
CA VAL A 304 -40.41 10.08 26.25
C VAL A 304 -40.69 9.52 24.85
N VAL A 305 -39.86 9.87 23.86
CA VAL A 305 -39.97 9.27 22.54
C VAL A 305 -38.92 8.16 22.45
N ASP A 306 -39.41 6.93 22.46
CA ASP A 306 -38.68 5.69 22.20
C ASP A 306 -38.22 5.67 20.72
N ALA A 307 -36.97 5.39 20.48
CA ALA A 307 -36.44 5.20 19.13
C ALA A 307 -36.61 3.73 18.71
N GLU A 308 -37.54 3.50 17.81
CA GLU A 308 -37.85 2.21 17.21
C GLU A 308 -36.79 1.85 16.13
N VAL A 309 -36.17 0.69 16.30
CA VAL A 309 -35.29 0.05 15.31
C VAL A 309 -36.16 -0.53 14.24
N VAL A 310 -36.00 -0.12 12.98
CA VAL A 310 -36.65 -0.72 11.82
C VAL A 310 -35.73 -1.77 11.25
N ASP A 311 -36.09 -3.04 11.43
CA ASP A 311 -35.63 -4.18 10.64
C ASP A 311 -36.33 -4.14 9.28
N ASP A 312 -35.54 -4.06 8.22
CA ASP A 312 -36.06 -4.20 6.85
C ASP A 312 -35.67 -5.59 6.33
N ASP A 313 -36.60 -6.52 6.56
CA ASP A 313 -36.62 -7.83 5.91
C ASP A 313 -37.78 -7.90 4.93
N ASP A 314 -37.45 -8.34 3.72
CA ASP A 314 -38.31 -9.12 2.80
C ASP A 314 -39.29 -8.39 1.85
N LYS A 315 -39.08 -8.63 0.60
CA LYS A 315 -39.88 -9.37 -0.36
C LYS A 315 -39.84 -8.89 -1.80
N ASP A 316 -39.35 -9.81 -2.60
CA ASP A 316 -39.86 -10.38 -3.85
C ASP A 316 -40.92 -9.62 -4.67
N ASN A 317 -40.64 -9.67 -5.96
CA ASN A 317 -41.61 -9.93 -7.03
C ASN A 317 -41.94 -8.79 -8.03
N LYS A 318 -41.27 -8.81 -9.14
CA LYS A 318 -41.80 -9.10 -10.49
C LYS A 318 -40.78 -8.80 -11.56
#